data_a3244b8e7228a99e988cc5392f57703a
#
_entry.id   a3244b8e7228a99e988cc5392f57703a
#
_cell.length_a   1.000
_cell.length_b   1.000
_cell.length_c   1.000
_cell.angle_alpha   90.00
_cell.angle_beta   90.00
_cell.angle_gamma   90.00
#
_symmetry.space_group_name_H-M   'P 1'
#
loop_
_entity.id
_entity.type
_entity.pdbx_description
1 polymer ?
#
loop_
_entity_poly.entity_id
_entity_poly.type
_entity_poly.pdbx_seq_one_letter_code
_entity_poly.pdbx_strand_id
1 'polypeptide(L)'
;MTPAHPSRLAWQVAVATFFSVGSLAAETVSGYVLEAQTQQHLAQVEVAFLVAGENGLAEMVRHSTDEKGVFSFSGPFLAAGTPFALVAHYGGLEYATETLLVGGQDQVIIEVFEGTQDDDQIQIDGHHLFLAVTPTGIDVAQLIHVDNLGASTYMGHAFGEERHVLQLQVPEGNLALQGHSGQVLQAGPTRLFTNSPLPPGRSQVTFTIQLDGEKFGGDYQHEVLYPTSRLELFLQPTDIELPSSVFQDLGEVHLQGKGYRHYRVRDLSPGRKVSIPLPYRRPLRWSLKWVMLVLASVMMPAAIALARSSGSPEGKRSVDAERRIVIAQLAGIDDRLETATGTETVDLRRQRRQLKEGVVLLYRQLADGGS
;
A
#
# COMPACT_ATOMS: atom_id res chain seq x y z
N MET A 1 -41.26 -95.60 25.97
CA MET A 1 -41.82 -94.39 26.51
C MET A 1 -40.71 -93.46 26.95
N THR A 2 -40.28 -92.60 26.08
CA THR A 2 -39.35 -91.46 26.40
C THR A 2 -39.55 -90.42 25.36
N PRO A 3 -39.82 -89.14 25.75
CA PRO A 3 -40.09 -88.07 24.81
C PRO A 3 -38.86 -87.41 24.28
N ALA A 4 -38.90 -87.02 23.01
CA ALA A 4 -37.91 -86.34 22.26
C ALA A 4 -37.78 -84.89 22.63
N HIS A 5 -36.55 -84.38 22.71
CA HIS A 5 -36.21 -82.98 22.83
C HIS A 5 -36.11 -82.29 21.45
N PRO A 6 -36.62 -81.09 21.25
CA PRO A 6 -36.46 -80.35 20.01
C PRO A 6 -35.13 -79.53 20.03
N SER A 7 -34.37 -79.70 18.97
CA SER A 7 -33.15 -78.95 18.65
C SER A 7 -33.47 -77.49 18.35
N ARG A 8 -32.76 -76.54 19.02
CA ARG A 8 -32.79 -75.11 18.75
C ARG A 8 -31.88 -74.80 17.55
N LEU A 9 -32.44 -74.42 16.43
CA LEU A 9 -31.74 -73.80 15.32
C LEU A 9 -31.40 -72.33 15.71
N ALA A 10 -30.10 -72.04 15.85
CA ALA A 10 -29.63 -70.68 15.99
C ALA A 10 -29.50 -70.05 14.60
N TRP A 11 -30.28 -69.04 14.30
CA TRP A 11 -30.13 -68.19 13.12
C TRP A 11 -29.01 -67.17 13.39
N GLN A 12 -27.88 -67.33 12.70
CA GLN A 12 -26.84 -66.31 12.62
C GLN A 12 -27.21 -65.32 11.50
N VAL A 13 -27.65 -64.11 11.89
CA VAL A 13 -27.83 -63.01 10.97
C VAL A 13 -26.42 -62.37 10.73
N ALA A 14 -25.86 -62.67 9.56
CA ALA A 14 -24.66 -62.01 9.09
C ALA A 14 -25.02 -60.58 8.62
N VAL A 15 -24.70 -59.54 9.42
CA VAL A 15 -24.80 -58.16 9.03
C VAL A 15 -23.57 -57.85 8.16
N ALA A 16 -23.75 -57.88 6.84
CA ALA A 16 -22.77 -57.40 5.88
C ALA A 16 -22.79 -55.85 5.88
N THR A 17 -21.83 -55.25 6.59
CA THR A 17 -21.60 -53.81 6.55
C THR A 17 -20.91 -53.46 5.21
N PHE A 18 -21.68 -53.02 4.24
CA PHE A 18 -21.12 -52.41 3.02
C PHE A 18 -20.51 -51.06 3.39
N PHE A 19 -19.17 -51.03 3.55
CA PHE A 19 -18.44 -49.79 3.48
C PHE A 19 -18.46 -49.34 2.02
N SER A 20 -19.36 -48.44 1.68
CA SER A 20 -19.25 -47.66 0.46
C SER A 20 -18.01 -46.72 0.62
N VAL A 21 -16.88 -47.17 0.10
CA VAL A 21 -15.76 -46.30 -0.19
C VAL A 21 -16.26 -45.40 -1.30
N GLY A 22 -16.78 -44.23 -0.93
CA GLY A 22 -17.06 -43.16 -1.88
C GLY A 22 -15.72 -42.87 -2.54
N SER A 23 -15.58 -43.14 -3.81
CA SER A 23 -14.49 -42.66 -4.65
C SER A 23 -14.58 -41.16 -4.59
N LEU A 24 -13.72 -40.46 -3.83
CA LEU A 24 -13.46 -39.06 -4.06
C LEU A 24 -12.91 -39.00 -5.49
N ALA A 25 -13.76 -38.72 -6.46
CA ALA A 25 -13.32 -38.34 -7.77
C ALA A 25 -12.40 -37.16 -7.57
N ALA A 26 -11.11 -37.34 -7.82
CA ALA A 26 -10.18 -36.20 -7.81
C ALA A 26 -10.67 -35.25 -8.89
N GLU A 27 -11.04 -34.04 -8.48
CA GLU A 27 -11.44 -33.04 -9.45
C GLU A 27 -10.27 -32.73 -10.37
N THR A 28 -10.57 -32.42 -11.61
CA THR A 28 -9.56 -32.08 -12.63
C THR A 28 -9.85 -30.68 -13.11
N VAL A 29 -8.84 -29.82 -13.11
CA VAL A 29 -8.90 -28.51 -13.75
C VAL A 29 -8.18 -28.63 -15.08
N SER A 30 -8.91 -28.40 -16.19
CA SER A 30 -8.36 -28.46 -17.55
C SER A 30 -8.72 -27.21 -18.33
N GLY A 31 -7.96 -26.98 -19.40
CA GLY A 31 -8.16 -25.85 -20.27
C GLY A 31 -7.14 -25.81 -21.40
N TYR A 32 -7.07 -24.67 -22.06
CA TYR A 32 -6.11 -24.45 -23.14
C TYR A 32 -5.57 -23.05 -23.12
N VAL A 33 -4.35 -22.90 -23.67
CA VAL A 33 -3.72 -21.61 -23.89
C VAL A 33 -3.93 -21.20 -25.35
N LEU A 34 -4.39 -19.98 -25.54
CA LEU A 34 -4.80 -19.43 -26.82
C LEU A 34 -4.04 -18.14 -27.12
N GLU A 35 -3.43 -18.03 -28.29
CA GLU A 35 -2.96 -16.73 -28.78
C GLU A 35 -4.18 -15.89 -29.18
N ALA A 36 -4.35 -14.73 -28.53
CA ALA A 36 -5.60 -13.97 -28.58
C ALA A 36 -5.93 -13.39 -29.96
N GLN A 37 -4.91 -13.01 -30.76
CA GLN A 37 -5.14 -12.41 -32.09
C GLN A 37 -5.49 -13.47 -33.14
N THR A 38 -4.72 -14.56 -33.17
CA THR A 38 -4.87 -15.63 -34.18
C THR A 38 -5.88 -16.69 -33.81
N GLN A 39 -6.29 -16.72 -32.52
CA GLN A 39 -7.14 -17.76 -31.92
C GLN A 39 -6.51 -19.17 -32.05
N GLN A 40 -5.18 -19.21 -32.15
CA GLN A 40 -4.44 -20.45 -32.28
C GLN A 40 -4.13 -21.02 -30.90
N HIS A 41 -4.37 -22.31 -30.72
CA HIS A 41 -3.96 -23.04 -29.52
C HIS A 41 -2.43 -23.21 -29.50
N LEU A 42 -1.84 -22.91 -28.35
CA LEU A 42 -0.38 -22.90 -28.19
C LEU A 42 0.11 -24.12 -27.44
N ALA A 43 0.94 -24.92 -28.11
CA ALA A 43 1.64 -26.06 -27.51
C ALA A 43 2.91 -25.60 -26.76
N GLN A 44 3.35 -26.41 -25.78
CA GLN A 44 4.58 -26.22 -25.02
C GLN A 44 4.62 -24.91 -24.20
N VAL A 45 3.46 -24.35 -23.84
CA VAL A 45 3.35 -23.21 -22.94
C VAL A 45 3.31 -23.72 -21.51
N GLU A 46 4.20 -23.26 -20.66
CA GLU A 46 4.17 -23.57 -19.23
C GLU A 46 3.00 -22.88 -18.55
N VAL A 47 2.19 -23.69 -17.84
CA VAL A 47 1.08 -23.22 -17.01
C VAL A 47 1.33 -23.63 -15.56
N ALA A 48 1.37 -22.66 -14.65
CA ALA A 48 1.48 -22.87 -13.22
C ALA A 48 0.09 -22.82 -12.57
N PHE A 49 -0.17 -23.74 -11.65
CA PHE A 49 -1.37 -23.79 -10.82
C PHE A 49 -1.05 -23.23 -9.44
N LEU A 50 -1.75 -22.16 -9.05
CA LEU A 50 -1.54 -21.45 -7.79
C LEU A 50 -2.78 -21.58 -6.89
N VAL A 51 -2.55 -21.79 -5.60
CA VAL A 51 -3.61 -21.86 -4.59
C VAL A 51 -3.41 -20.74 -3.58
N ALA A 52 -4.51 -20.18 -3.06
CA ALA A 52 -4.45 -19.19 -2.00
C ALA A 52 -3.89 -19.82 -0.71
N GLY A 53 -2.79 -19.27 -0.20
CA GLY A 53 -2.15 -19.63 1.05
C GLY A 53 -2.17 -18.48 2.05
N GLU A 54 -1.61 -18.68 3.23
CA GLU A 54 -1.56 -17.65 4.30
C GLU A 54 -0.81 -16.39 3.89
N ASN A 55 0.18 -16.51 2.99
CA ASN A 55 1.03 -15.39 2.54
C ASN A 55 0.76 -14.95 1.08
N GLY A 56 -0.40 -15.30 0.51
CA GLY A 56 -0.76 -15.03 -0.88
C GLY A 56 -0.90 -16.30 -1.71
N LEU A 57 -0.74 -16.18 -3.03
CA LEU A 57 -0.80 -17.33 -3.95
C LEU A 57 0.50 -18.13 -3.91
N ALA A 58 0.39 -19.44 -3.72
CA ALA A 58 1.51 -20.39 -3.74
C ALA A 58 1.38 -21.32 -4.95
N GLU A 59 2.48 -21.47 -5.71
CA GLU A 59 2.53 -22.42 -6.81
C GLU A 59 2.55 -23.84 -6.26
N MET A 60 1.61 -24.67 -6.72
CA MET A 60 1.47 -26.06 -6.33
C MET A 60 2.10 -27.01 -7.34
N VAL A 61 1.92 -26.71 -8.62
CA VAL A 61 2.36 -27.56 -9.74
C VAL A 61 2.44 -26.75 -11.02
N ARG A 62 3.29 -27.17 -11.95
CA ARG A 62 3.47 -26.57 -13.27
C ARG A 62 3.47 -27.66 -14.34
N HIS A 63 2.71 -27.45 -15.41
CA HIS A 63 2.67 -28.34 -16.57
C HIS A 63 2.74 -27.52 -17.86
N SER A 64 3.32 -28.12 -18.90
CA SER A 64 3.27 -27.56 -20.26
C SER A 64 2.03 -28.03 -20.99
N THR A 65 1.47 -27.18 -21.85
CA THR A 65 0.39 -27.59 -22.78
C THR A 65 0.87 -28.66 -23.75
N ASP A 66 -0.04 -29.53 -24.14
CA ASP A 66 0.21 -30.58 -25.12
C ASP A 66 0.27 -30.04 -26.57
N GLU A 67 0.39 -30.93 -27.58
CA GLU A 67 0.42 -30.56 -29.00
C GLU A 67 -0.86 -29.82 -29.48
N LYS A 68 -1.96 -29.97 -28.72
CA LYS A 68 -3.24 -29.30 -29.01
C LYS A 68 -3.45 -28.05 -28.18
N GLY A 69 -2.43 -27.62 -27.41
CA GLY A 69 -2.51 -26.46 -26.55
C GLY A 69 -3.30 -26.69 -25.24
N VAL A 70 -3.59 -27.95 -24.88
CA VAL A 70 -4.39 -28.31 -23.71
C VAL A 70 -3.48 -28.54 -22.50
N PHE A 71 -3.88 -28.05 -21.36
CA PHE A 71 -3.31 -28.39 -20.03
C PHE A 71 -4.34 -29.11 -19.16
N SER A 72 -3.86 -29.90 -18.22
CA SER A 72 -4.70 -30.58 -17.23
C SER A 72 -3.96 -30.75 -15.92
N PHE A 73 -4.62 -30.40 -14.84
CA PHE A 73 -4.15 -30.57 -13.47
C PHE A 73 -5.05 -31.55 -12.72
N SER A 74 -4.43 -32.47 -12.00
CA SER A 74 -5.10 -33.42 -11.10
C SER A 74 -4.26 -33.61 -9.85
N GLY A 75 -4.90 -33.78 -8.70
CA GLY A 75 -4.17 -34.01 -7.47
C GLY A 75 -4.98 -33.70 -6.21
N PRO A 76 -4.43 -34.01 -5.04
CA PRO A 76 -5.13 -33.83 -3.76
C PRO A 76 -5.37 -32.37 -3.36
N PHE A 77 -4.73 -31.42 -4.03
CA PHE A 77 -4.91 -29.98 -3.84
C PHE A 77 -6.16 -29.43 -4.55
N LEU A 78 -6.81 -30.26 -5.39
CA LEU A 78 -8.05 -29.91 -6.11
C LEU A 78 -9.29 -30.33 -5.32
N ALA A 79 -9.49 -29.73 -4.15
CA ALA A 79 -10.74 -29.90 -3.44
C ALA A 79 -11.83 -28.94 -3.99
N ALA A 80 -13.05 -29.43 -4.16
CA ALA A 80 -14.16 -28.62 -4.65
C ALA A 80 -14.29 -27.31 -3.86
N GLY A 81 -14.45 -26.17 -4.57
CA GLY A 81 -14.57 -24.86 -3.98
C GLY A 81 -13.24 -24.22 -3.51
N THR A 82 -12.10 -24.88 -3.70
CA THR A 82 -10.79 -24.26 -3.41
C THR A 82 -10.52 -23.12 -4.40
N PRO A 83 -10.21 -21.89 -3.92
CA PRO A 83 -9.83 -20.79 -4.81
C PRO A 83 -8.43 -21.03 -5.38
N PHE A 84 -8.31 -20.84 -6.69
CA PHE A 84 -7.05 -20.98 -7.42
C PHE A 84 -6.90 -19.93 -8.51
N ALA A 85 -5.69 -19.76 -9.02
CA ALA A 85 -5.38 -19.02 -10.23
C ALA A 85 -4.41 -19.83 -11.09
N LEU A 86 -4.44 -19.58 -12.39
CA LEU A 86 -3.49 -20.14 -13.34
C LEU A 86 -2.61 -19.03 -13.91
N VAL A 87 -1.34 -19.34 -14.14
CA VAL A 87 -0.40 -18.41 -14.78
C VAL A 87 0.27 -19.12 -15.96
N ALA A 88 0.03 -18.63 -17.16
CA ALA A 88 0.72 -19.08 -18.37
C ALA A 88 1.97 -18.24 -18.62
N HIS A 89 3.09 -18.88 -18.90
CA HIS A 89 4.36 -18.23 -19.24
C HIS A 89 4.56 -18.29 -20.76
N TYR A 90 4.40 -17.14 -21.42
CA TYR A 90 4.49 -17.04 -22.88
C TYR A 90 5.29 -15.81 -23.30
N GLY A 91 6.28 -15.99 -24.20
CA GLY A 91 7.10 -14.89 -24.72
C GLY A 91 7.88 -14.12 -23.64
N GLY A 92 8.20 -14.77 -22.50
CA GLY A 92 8.87 -14.14 -21.36
C GLY A 92 7.93 -13.26 -20.51
N LEU A 93 6.62 -13.45 -20.66
CA LEU A 93 5.56 -12.76 -19.94
C LEU A 93 4.71 -13.76 -19.15
N GLU A 94 4.03 -13.26 -18.13
CA GLU A 94 3.11 -14.01 -17.30
C GLU A 94 1.69 -13.53 -17.52
N TYR A 95 0.78 -14.47 -17.82
CA TYR A 95 -0.64 -14.21 -18.03
C TYR A 95 -1.44 -14.97 -16.99
N ALA A 96 -1.96 -14.23 -16.01
CA ALA A 96 -2.72 -14.79 -14.89
C ALA A 96 -4.22 -14.74 -15.16
N THR A 97 -4.94 -15.79 -14.75
CA THR A 97 -6.41 -15.76 -14.68
C THR A 97 -6.87 -14.94 -13.49
N GLU A 98 -8.13 -14.57 -13.49
CA GLU A 98 -8.80 -14.21 -12.24
C GLU A 98 -8.78 -15.39 -11.26
N THR A 99 -9.13 -15.12 -10.00
CA THR A 99 -9.32 -16.19 -9.01
C THR A 99 -10.57 -16.99 -9.35
N LEU A 100 -10.37 -18.27 -9.61
CA LEU A 100 -11.39 -19.25 -9.96
C LEU A 100 -11.64 -20.19 -8.79
N LEU A 101 -12.71 -20.99 -8.86
CA LEU A 101 -13.00 -22.04 -7.87
C LEU A 101 -12.95 -23.42 -8.52
N VAL A 102 -12.31 -24.37 -7.86
CA VAL A 102 -12.28 -25.77 -8.32
C VAL A 102 -13.70 -26.31 -8.40
N GLY A 103 -14.07 -26.92 -9.54
CA GLY A 103 -15.43 -27.38 -9.84
C GLY A 103 -16.38 -26.28 -10.28
N GLY A 104 -15.94 -25.02 -10.39
CA GLY A 104 -16.78 -23.89 -10.82
C GLY A 104 -16.85 -23.71 -12.33
N GLN A 105 -15.94 -24.32 -13.09
CA GLN A 105 -15.87 -24.20 -14.57
C GLN A 105 -15.47 -25.53 -15.20
N ASP A 106 -16.00 -25.82 -16.36
CA ASP A 106 -15.69 -27.05 -17.13
C ASP A 106 -14.30 -26.96 -17.78
N GLN A 107 -13.95 -25.77 -18.32
CA GLN A 107 -12.66 -25.50 -18.95
C GLN A 107 -12.21 -24.07 -18.69
N VAL A 108 -10.89 -23.89 -18.54
CA VAL A 108 -10.26 -22.58 -18.38
C VAL A 108 -9.52 -22.20 -19.64
N ILE A 109 -9.81 -21.01 -20.18
CA ILE A 109 -9.09 -20.44 -21.30
C ILE A 109 -8.12 -19.40 -20.77
N ILE A 110 -6.84 -19.51 -21.17
CA ILE A 110 -5.83 -18.49 -20.88
C ILE A 110 -5.44 -17.84 -22.21
N GLU A 111 -5.85 -16.60 -22.39
CA GLU A 111 -5.45 -15.80 -23.53
C GLU A 111 -4.08 -15.20 -23.28
N VAL A 112 -3.17 -15.36 -24.26
CA VAL A 112 -1.84 -14.77 -24.26
C VAL A 112 -1.64 -13.90 -25.48
N PHE A 113 -0.73 -12.95 -25.41
CA PHE A 113 -0.49 -11.97 -26.47
C PHE A 113 1.00 -11.93 -26.81
N GLU A 114 1.33 -11.62 -28.02
CA GLU A 114 2.70 -11.27 -28.38
C GLU A 114 3.15 -9.99 -27.67
N GLY A 115 4.45 -9.90 -27.36
CA GLY A 115 5.01 -8.72 -26.72
C GLY A 115 5.47 -7.66 -27.71
N THR A 116 5.30 -6.38 -27.37
CA THR A 116 5.81 -5.23 -28.12
C THR A 116 6.52 -4.24 -27.21
N GLN A 117 7.47 -3.47 -27.76
CA GLN A 117 8.10 -2.32 -27.11
C GLN A 117 7.56 -0.97 -27.63
N ASP A 118 6.63 -1.02 -28.58
CA ASP A 118 5.98 0.16 -29.13
C ASP A 118 4.84 0.60 -28.19
N ASP A 119 4.89 1.87 -27.76
CA ASP A 119 3.94 2.48 -26.83
C ASP A 119 2.91 3.41 -27.49
N ASP A 120 2.87 3.48 -28.83
CA ASP A 120 1.95 4.33 -29.58
C ASP A 120 0.47 4.06 -29.27
N GLN A 121 0.16 2.84 -28.79
CA GLN A 121 -1.20 2.41 -28.45
C GLN A 121 -1.51 2.56 -26.94
N ILE A 122 -0.57 3.11 -26.16
CA ILE A 122 -0.76 3.31 -24.72
C ILE A 122 -1.37 4.69 -24.49
N GLN A 123 -2.51 4.73 -23.80
CA GLN A 123 -3.15 5.97 -23.36
C GLN A 123 -3.64 5.88 -21.92
N ILE A 124 -3.85 7.03 -21.29
CA ILE A 124 -4.45 7.14 -19.97
C ILE A 124 -5.90 7.60 -20.13
N ASP A 125 -6.86 6.70 -19.84
CA ASP A 125 -8.28 7.06 -19.83
C ASP A 125 -8.62 7.99 -18.66
N GLY A 126 -8.10 7.70 -17.47
CA GLY A 126 -8.32 8.50 -16.28
C GLY A 126 -7.13 8.51 -15.34
N HIS A 127 -6.68 9.70 -14.95
CA HIS A 127 -5.63 9.90 -13.96
C HIS A 127 -6.23 10.63 -12.75
N HIS A 128 -6.40 9.93 -11.65
CA HIS A 128 -6.88 10.49 -10.40
C HIS A 128 -5.69 10.86 -9.53
N LEU A 129 -5.53 12.14 -9.25
CA LEU A 129 -4.43 12.71 -8.49
C LEU A 129 -4.98 13.35 -7.20
N PHE A 130 -4.68 12.74 -6.07
CA PHE A 130 -5.04 13.22 -4.74
C PHE A 130 -3.84 13.95 -4.15
N LEU A 131 -4.03 15.21 -3.79
CA LEU A 131 -3.00 16.07 -3.21
C LEU A 131 -3.50 16.58 -1.85
N ALA A 132 -2.87 16.13 -0.78
CA ALA A 132 -3.17 16.59 0.57
C ALA A 132 -1.99 17.37 1.15
N VAL A 133 -2.22 18.65 1.43
CA VAL A 133 -1.22 19.51 2.07
C VAL A 133 -1.15 19.16 3.55
N THR A 134 0.04 18.82 4.03
CA THR A 134 0.32 18.44 5.42
C THR A 134 1.32 19.43 6.06
N PRO A 135 1.50 19.42 7.37
CA PRO A 135 2.49 20.28 8.02
C PRO A 135 3.94 19.99 7.60
N THR A 136 4.23 18.78 7.12
CA THR A 136 5.58 18.32 6.75
C THR A 136 5.82 18.30 5.24
N GLY A 137 4.77 18.45 4.42
CA GLY A 137 4.90 18.39 2.97
C GLY A 137 3.58 18.16 2.28
N ILE A 138 3.59 17.34 1.25
CA ILE A 138 2.41 16.99 0.47
C ILE A 138 2.34 15.48 0.32
N ASP A 139 1.24 14.91 0.75
CA ASP A 139 0.91 13.52 0.47
C ASP A 139 0.21 13.45 -0.89
N VAL A 140 0.73 12.60 -1.77
CA VAL A 140 0.24 12.43 -3.13
C VAL A 140 -0.15 10.98 -3.33
N ALA A 141 -1.43 10.72 -3.63
CA ALA A 141 -1.87 9.40 -4.08
C ALA A 141 -2.32 9.48 -5.53
N GLN A 142 -1.95 8.49 -6.32
CA GLN A 142 -2.28 8.44 -7.73
C GLN A 142 -2.95 7.10 -8.06
N LEU A 143 -4.03 7.19 -8.82
CA LEU A 143 -4.74 6.06 -9.42
C LEU A 143 -4.85 6.34 -10.93
N ILE A 144 -4.21 5.51 -11.73
CA ILE A 144 -4.08 5.69 -13.16
C ILE A 144 -4.73 4.51 -13.88
N HIS A 145 -5.70 4.79 -14.72
CA HIS A 145 -6.29 3.82 -15.63
C HIS A 145 -5.60 3.94 -16.98
N VAL A 146 -4.87 2.90 -17.32
CA VAL A 146 -4.09 2.81 -18.55
C VAL A 146 -4.83 1.89 -19.51
N ASP A 147 -5.11 2.35 -20.71
CA ASP A 147 -5.65 1.54 -21.80
C ASP A 147 -4.54 1.24 -22.81
N ASN A 148 -4.27 -0.04 -23.03
CA ASN A 148 -3.51 -0.50 -24.17
C ASN A 148 -4.52 -0.82 -25.30
N LEU A 149 -4.59 0.05 -26.31
CA LEU A 149 -5.49 -0.10 -27.45
C LEU A 149 -4.93 -1.02 -28.54
N GLY A 150 -3.68 -1.44 -28.38
CA GLY A 150 -3.02 -2.37 -29.29
C GLY A 150 -3.53 -3.80 -29.10
N ALA A 151 -3.05 -4.67 -29.97
CA ALA A 151 -3.36 -6.09 -29.94
C ALA A 151 -2.24 -6.92 -29.27
N SER A 152 -1.13 -6.28 -28.90
CA SER A 152 0.05 -6.90 -28.26
C SER A 152 0.26 -6.38 -26.85
N THR A 153 0.87 -7.18 -25.99
CA THR A 153 1.27 -6.74 -24.65
C THR A 153 2.44 -5.76 -24.72
N TYR A 154 2.25 -4.55 -24.23
CA TYR A 154 3.34 -3.60 -24.11
C TYR A 154 4.28 -4.01 -22.98
N MET A 155 5.52 -4.33 -23.36
CA MET A 155 6.54 -4.84 -22.44
C MET A 155 7.45 -3.74 -21.88
N GLY A 156 7.40 -2.52 -22.41
CA GLY A 156 8.38 -1.49 -22.11
C GLY A 156 9.79 -1.86 -22.57
N HIS A 157 10.78 -1.21 -22.00
CA HIS A 157 12.19 -1.39 -22.36
C HIS A 157 12.97 -2.05 -21.23
N ALA A 158 13.91 -2.94 -21.58
CA ALA A 158 14.84 -3.51 -20.62
C ALA A 158 15.89 -2.47 -20.19
N PHE A 159 16.14 -2.35 -18.90
CA PHE A 159 17.15 -1.51 -18.32
C PHE A 159 17.96 -2.32 -17.29
N GLY A 160 19.04 -2.96 -17.73
CA GLY A 160 19.75 -3.96 -16.95
C GLY A 160 18.89 -5.21 -16.71
N GLU A 161 18.72 -5.58 -15.44
CA GLU A 161 17.86 -6.67 -15.02
C GLU A 161 16.39 -6.23 -14.81
N GLU A 162 16.13 -4.93 -14.83
CA GLU A 162 14.81 -4.36 -14.61
C GLU A 162 14.12 -4.06 -15.95
N ARG A 163 12.80 -3.99 -15.90
CA ARG A 163 11.96 -3.60 -17.02
C ARG A 163 11.24 -2.29 -16.68
N HIS A 164 11.39 -1.29 -17.54
CA HIS A 164 10.69 -0.01 -17.44
C HIS A 164 9.53 -0.01 -18.43
N VAL A 165 8.32 -0.17 -17.92
CA VAL A 165 7.11 -0.27 -18.75
C VAL A 165 6.43 1.09 -18.86
N LEU A 166 5.66 1.50 -17.87
CA LEU A 166 5.00 2.81 -17.88
C LEU A 166 5.88 3.83 -17.15
N GLN A 167 6.26 4.89 -17.84
CA GLN A 167 6.98 5.99 -17.23
C GLN A 167 6.01 6.94 -16.55
N LEU A 168 6.33 7.35 -15.33
CA LEU A 168 5.56 8.29 -14.52
C LEU A 168 6.49 9.41 -14.06
N GLN A 169 6.05 10.65 -14.18
CA GLN A 169 6.80 11.79 -13.70
C GLN A 169 6.23 12.29 -12.38
N VAL A 170 7.13 12.63 -11.47
CA VAL A 170 6.82 13.24 -10.17
C VAL A 170 7.65 14.50 -10.00
N PRO A 171 7.19 15.48 -9.22
CA PRO A 171 7.96 16.70 -8.96
C PRO A 171 9.30 16.40 -8.31
N GLU A 172 10.27 17.29 -8.53
CA GLU A 172 11.55 17.24 -7.85
C GLU A 172 11.36 17.47 -6.35
N GLY A 173 11.98 16.62 -5.53
CA GLY A 173 11.87 16.67 -4.08
C GLY A 173 12.45 15.41 -3.43
N ASN A 174 12.44 15.34 -2.09
CA ASN A 174 12.67 14.08 -1.40
C ASN A 174 11.39 13.24 -1.55
N LEU A 175 11.50 12.26 -2.42
CA LEU A 175 10.42 11.33 -2.70
C LEU A 175 10.51 10.15 -1.73
N ALA A 176 9.50 9.94 -0.91
CA ALA A 176 9.31 8.70 -0.19
C ALA A 176 8.13 7.94 -0.85
N LEU A 177 8.45 6.84 -1.55
CA LEU A 177 7.43 5.95 -2.09
C LEU A 177 6.80 5.17 -0.93
N GLN A 178 5.48 5.29 -0.77
CA GLN A 178 4.72 4.63 0.28
C GLN A 178 3.76 3.62 -0.32
N GLY A 179 3.61 2.47 0.35
CA GLY A 179 2.65 1.42 -0.05
C GLY A 179 3.29 0.28 -0.85
N HIS A 180 2.54 -0.80 -0.96
CA HIS A 180 3.03 -2.10 -1.43
C HIS A 180 2.83 -2.33 -2.92
N SER A 181 2.97 -1.35 -3.76
CA SER A 181 3.04 -1.69 -5.17
C SER A 181 4.50 -1.98 -5.53
N GLY A 182 4.95 -3.21 -5.32
CA GLY A 182 6.19 -3.74 -5.90
C GLY A 182 6.26 -3.59 -7.42
N GLN A 183 5.25 -2.96 -8.00
CA GLN A 183 5.10 -2.64 -9.41
C GLN A 183 5.68 -1.27 -9.81
N VAL A 184 5.96 -0.38 -8.84
CA VAL A 184 6.49 0.97 -9.13
C VAL A 184 7.90 1.12 -8.58
N LEU A 185 8.84 1.41 -9.47
CA LEU A 185 10.27 1.54 -9.21
C LEU A 185 10.69 2.99 -9.39
N GLN A 186 11.62 3.46 -8.56
CA GLN A 186 12.19 4.80 -8.69
C GLN A 186 13.50 4.75 -9.50
N ALA A 187 13.53 5.43 -10.64
CA ALA A 187 14.69 5.51 -11.52
C ALA A 187 15.25 6.94 -11.60
N GLY A 188 15.30 7.65 -10.49
CA GLY A 188 15.85 9.00 -10.39
C GLY A 188 15.01 9.92 -9.51
N PRO A 189 15.38 11.21 -9.40
CA PRO A 189 14.71 12.13 -8.48
C PRO A 189 13.27 12.51 -8.91
N THR A 190 12.94 12.39 -10.21
CA THR A 190 11.68 12.83 -10.78
C THR A 190 10.98 11.77 -11.62
N ARG A 191 11.52 10.55 -11.70
CA ARG A 191 10.99 9.49 -12.57
C ARG A 191 10.69 8.24 -11.79
N LEU A 192 9.49 7.71 -12.01
CA LEU A 192 9.05 6.41 -11.57
C LEU A 192 8.72 5.57 -12.81
N PHE A 193 8.84 4.25 -12.67
CA PHE A 193 8.45 3.30 -13.72
C PHE A 193 7.64 2.18 -13.10
N THR A 194 6.70 1.63 -13.87
CA THR A 194 6.14 0.32 -13.54
C THR A 194 7.02 -0.76 -14.16
N ASN A 195 7.04 -1.95 -13.55
CA ASN A 195 7.73 -3.12 -14.10
C ASN A 195 6.78 -4.18 -14.65
N SER A 196 5.47 -4.00 -14.47
CA SER A 196 4.46 -4.94 -14.95
C SER A 196 4.08 -4.63 -16.40
N PRO A 197 4.18 -5.61 -17.31
CA PRO A 197 3.71 -5.46 -18.67
C PRO A 197 2.22 -5.10 -18.73
N LEU A 198 1.82 -4.39 -19.78
CA LEU A 198 0.45 -3.94 -19.99
C LEU A 198 -0.17 -4.78 -21.14
N PRO A 199 -0.98 -5.80 -20.84
CA PRO A 199 -1.71 -6.54 -21.84
C PRO A 199 -2.74 -5.64 -22.56
N PRO A 200 -3.26 -6.03 -23.73
CA PRO A 200 -4.36 -5.35 -24.37
C PRO A 200 -5.54 -5.14 -23.44
N GLY A 201 -6.19 -3.98 -23.55
CA GLY A 201 -7.29 -3.58 -22.69
C GLY A 201 -6.85 -2.69 -21.53
N ARG A 202 -7.62 -2.72 -20.44
CA ARG A 202 -7.47 -1.80 -19.31
C ARG A 202 -6.63 -2.38 -18.20
N SER A 203 -5.64 -1.60 -17.74
CA SER A 203 -4.82 -1.85 -16.55
C SER A 203 -4.95 -0.70 -15.57
N GLN A 204 -4.63 -0.95 -14.29
CA GLN A 204 -4.66 0.05 -13.24
C GLN A 204 -3.30 0.11 -12.53
N VAL A 205 -2.79 1.32 -12.34
CA VAL A 205 -1.59 1.59 -11.56
C VAL A 205 -1.96 2.48 -10.38
N THR A 206 -1.54 2.08 -9.17
CA THR A 206 -1.80 2.87 -7.95
C THR A 206 -0.51 2.98 -7.15
N PHE A 207 -0.20 4.19 -6.70
CA PHE A 207 0.92 4.42 -5.80
C PHE A 207 0.72 5.69 -4.97
N THR A 208 1.46 5.79 -3.88
CA THR A 208 1.47 6.95 -2.99
C THR A 208 2.90 7.42 -2.78
N ILE A 209 3.10 8.73 -2.83
CA ILE A 209 4.37 9.36 -2.55
C ILE A 209 4.18 10.48 -1.53
N GLN A 210 5.21 10.74 -0.74
CA GLN A 210 5.29 11.90 0.12
C GLN A 210 6.40 12.83 -0.39
N LEU A 211 6.04 14.08 -0.63
CA LEU A 211 6.97 15.13 -1.03
C LEU A 211 7.36 15.96 0.20
N ASP A 212 8.66 16.10 0.43
CA ASP A 212 9.19 16.91 1.52
C ASP A 212 8.90 18.39 1.26
N GLY A 213 8.17 19.04 2.17
CA GLY A 213 7.79 20.43 2.08
C GLY A 213 8.99 21.41 2.14
N GLU A 214 10.14 21.02 2.67
CA GLU A 214 11.34 21.88 2.66
C GLU A 214 11.89 22.10 1.25
N LYS A 215 11.71 21.10 0.38
CA LYS A 215 12.20 21.11 -1.01
C LYS A 215 11.11 21.41 -2.03
N PHE A 216 9.85 21.28 -1.64
CA PHE A 216 8.73 21.55 -2.52
C PHE A 216 8.58 23.05 -2.76
N GLY A 217 8.59 23.46 -4.04
CA GLY A 217 8.56 24.86 -4.46
C GLY A 217 7.22 25.57 -4.39
N GLY A 218 6.15 24.90 -3.95
CA GLY A 218 4.78 25.44 -3.85
C GLY A 218 3.84 25.04 -4.99
N ASP A 219 4.35 24.73 -6.18
CA ASP A 219 3.55 24.27 -7.33
C ASP A 219 3.84 22.82 -7.61
N TYR A 220 2.78 21.99 -7.62
CA TYR A 220 2.89 20.62 -8.10
C TYR A 220 2.87 20.63 -9.63
N GLN A 221 4.00 20.26 -10.25
CA GLN A 221 4.12 20.16 -11.68
C GLN A 221 3.78 18.73 -12.13
N HIS A 222 2.69 18.61 -12.91
CA HIS A 222 2.30 17.36 -13.54
C HIS A 222 2.66 17.41 -15.02
N GLU A 223 3.58 16.58 -15.46
CA GLU A 223 3.93 16.43 -16.88
C GLU A 223 3.20 15.22 -17.49
N VAL A 224 2.49 15.46 -18.56
CA VAL A 224 1.74 14.45 -19.29
C VAL A 224 2.69 13.72 -20.24
N LEU A 225 2.89 12.42 -20.00
CA LEU A 225 3.80 11.60 -20.82
C LEU A 225 3.05 10.79 -21.90
N TYR A 226 1.81 10.44 -21.64
CA TYR A 226 0.93 9.69 -22.55
C TYR A 226 -0.35 10.48 -22.84
N PRO A 227 -1.00 10.28 -24.00
CA PRO A 227 -2.31 10.88 -24.24
C PRO A 227 -3.25 10.59 -23.07
N THR A 228 -3.83 11.64 -22.47
CA THR A 228 -4.64 11.52 -21.24
C THR A 228 -6.01 12.14 -21.46
N SER A 229 -7.06 11.31 -21.41
CA SER A 229 -8.43 11.76 -21.63
C SER A 229 -8.92 12.65 -20.49
N ARG A 230 -8.60 12.26 -19.26
CA ARG A 230 -9.07 12.97 -18.05
C ARG A 230 -8.01 12.96 -16.95
N LEU A 231 -7.69 14.14 -16.43
CA LEU A 231 -6.97 14.32 -15.18
C LEU A 231 -7.96 14.84 -14.13
N GLU A 232 -8.23 14.04 -13.12
CA GLU A 232 -9.11 14.35 -11.99
C GLU A 232 -8.25 14.71 -10.78
N LEU A 233 -8.41 15.93 -10.27
CA LEU A 233 -7.65 16.43 -9.13
C LEU A 233 -8.54 16.47 -7.90
N PHE A 234 -8.07 15.93 -6.80
CA PHE A 234 -8.70 15.94 -5.49
C PHE A 234 -7.78 16.64 -4.50
N LEU A 235 -8.12 17.86 -4.13
CA LEU A 235 -7.28 18.73 -3.32
C LEU A 235 -7.78 18.82 -1.88
N GLN A 236 -6.86 18.72 -0.94
CA GLN A 236 -7.09 18.97 0.48
C GLN A 236 -6.00 19.93 1.02
N PRO A 237 -6.38 21.00 1.73
CA PRO A 237 -7.75 21.40 2.15
C PRO A 237 -8.65 21.84 0.99
N THR A 238 -9.96 21.92 1.24
CA THR A 238 -11.00 22.16 0.21
C THR A 238 -11.10 23.62 -0.24
N ASP A 239 -10.43 24.53 0.44
CA ASP A 239 -10.38 25.98 0.14
C ASP A 239 -9.31 26.36 -0.91
N ILE A 240 -8.61 25.36 -1.49
CA ILE A 240 -7.66 25.60 -2.58
C ILE A 240 -8.44 25.91 -3.86
N GLU A 241 -8.28 27.13 -4.37
CA GLU A 241 -8.87 27.57 -5.63
C GLU A 241 -7.85 27.50 -6.77
N LEU A 242 -8.23 26.84 -7.87
CA LEU A 242 -7.43 26.73 -9.08
C LEU A 242 -7.98 27.62 -10.20
N PRO A 243 -7.13 28.11 -11.13
CA PRO A 243 -7.56 28.96 -12.24
C PRO A 243 -8.60 28.26 -13.14
N SER A 244 -9.79 28.83 -13.28
CA SER A 244 -10.90 28.30 -14.08
C SER A 244 -10.59 28.24 -15.60
N SER A 245 -9.54 28.93 -16.06
CA SER A 245 -9.08 28.87 -17.44
C SER A 245 -8.44 27.53 -17.82
N VAL A 246 -7.98 26.76 -16.82
CA VAL A 246 -7.32 25.45 -17.01
C VAL A 246 -8.14 24.33 -16.37
N PHE A 247 -8.71 24.60 -15.19
CA PHE A 247 -9.35 23.61 -14.36
C PHE A 247 -10.87 23.82 -14.31
N GLN A 248 -11.62 22.79 -14.66
CA GLN A 248 -13.05 22.76 -14.42
C GLN A 248 -13.30 22.40 -12.96
N ASP A 249 -13.86 23.33 -12.19
CA ASP A 249 -14.28 23.08 -10.82
C ASP A 249 -15.58 22.24 -10.80
N LEU A 250 -15.54 21.13 -10.10
CA LEU A 250 -16.66 20.20 -9.93
C LEU A 250 -17.26 20.23 -8.50
N GLY A 251 -16.76 21.14 -7.65
CA GLY A 251 -17.22 21.30 -6.29
C GLY A 251 -16.51 20.42 -5.27
N GLU A 252 -17.10 20.32 -4.09
CA GLU A 252 -16.57 19.52 -3.00
C GLU A 252 -17.14 18.10 -3.03
N VAL A 253 -16.28 17.09 -2.78
CA VAL A 253 -16.67 15.68 -2.68
C VAL A 253 -16.12 15.09 -1.38
N HIS A 254 -16.87 14.14 -0.80
CA HIS A 254 -16.45 13.42 0.40
C HIS A 254 -16.11 11.98 0.03
N LEU A 255 -14.84 11.61 0.25
CA LEU A 255 -14.34 10.27 0.00
C LEU A 255 -13.76 9.71 1.31
N GLN A 256 -14.24 8.57 1.75
CA GLN A 256 -13.82 7.91 2.99
C GLN A 256 -13.83 8.84 4.22
N GLY A 257 -14.85 9.72 4.31
CA GLY A 257 -15.00 10.66 5.41
C GLY A 257 -14.12 11.92 5.35
N LYS A 258 -13.31 12.09 4.29
CA LYS A 258 -12.49 13.29 4.05
C LYS A 258 -13.10 14.14 2.92
N GLY A 259 -13.14 15.45 3.12
CA GLY A 259 -13.56 16.41 2.08
C GLY A 259 -12.40 16.75 1.14
N TYR A 260 -12.69 16.80 -0.16
CA TYR A 260 -11.76 17.22 -1.20
C TYR A 260 -12.43 18.21 -2.14
N ARG A 261 -11.71 19.22 -2.61
CA ARG A 261 -12.12 20.03 -3.75
C ARG A 261 -11.76 19.30 -5.01
N HIS A 262 -12.74 19.08 -5.90
CA HIS A 262 -12.60 18.27 -7.09
C HIS A 262 -12.50 19.16 -8.33
N TYR A 263 -11.42 18.97 -9.09
CA TYR A 263 -11.19 19.64 -10.36
C TYR A 263 -10.92 18.62 -11.46
N ARG A 264 -11.17 19.04 -12.71
CA ARG A 264 -10.93 18.22 -13.91
C ARG A 264 -10.23 19.00 -15.00
N VAL A 265 -9.30 18.34 -15.67
CA VAL A 265 -8.72 18.79 -16.94
C VAL A 265 -8.91 17.67 -17.96
N ARG A 266 -9.25 18.01 -19.21
CA ARG A 266 -9.52 17.03 -20.27
C ARG A 266 -8.53 17.16 -21.41
N ASP A 267 -8.43 16.11 -22.23
CA ASP A 267 -7.76 16.07 -23.53
C ASP A 267 -6.33 16.61 -23.46
N LEU A 268 -5.53 15.95 -22.63
CA LEU A 268 -4.14 16.32 -22.40
C LEU A 268 -3.23 15.57 -23.36
N SER A 269 -2.51 16.31 -24.19
CA SER A 269 -1.51 15.75 -25.11
C SER A 269 -0.16 15.53 -24.39
N PRO A 270 0.64 14.55 -24.82
CA PRO A 270 2.00 14.35 -24.31
C PRO A 270 2.85 15.62 -24.39
N GLY A 271 3.70 15.84 -23.39
CA GLY A 271 4.55 17.03 -23.26
C GLY A 271 3.86 18.22 -22.60
N ARG A 272 2.53 18.20 -22.41
CA ARG A 272 1.83 19.26 -21.69
C ARG A 272 2.19 19.22 -20.18
N LYS A 273 2.47 20.42 -19.63
CA LYS A 273 2.71 20.61 -18.21
C LYS A 273 1.52 21.27 -17.56
N VAL A 274 0.98 20.67 -16.50
CA VAL A 274 -0.12 21.18 -15.70
C VAL A 274 0.46 21.60 -14.36
N SER A 275 0.49 22.93 -14.08
CA SER A 275 0.93 23.49 -12.79
C SER A 275 -0.26 23.59 -11.85
N ILE A 276 -0.16 22.97 -10.70
CA ILE A 276 -1.18 22.96 -9.66
C ILE A 276 -0.61 23.75 -8.47
N PRO A 277 -1.00 25.03 -8.29
CA PRO A 277 -0.53 25.83 -7.18
C PRO A 277 -1.09 25.27 -5.87
N LEU A 278 -0.19 24.95 -4.94
CA LEU A 278 -0.57 24.46 -3.63
C LEU A 278 -0.10 25.46 -2.58
N PRO A 279 -0.96 25.89 -1.63
CA PRO A 279 -0.62 26.87 -0.62
C PRO A 279 0.25 26.26 0.49
N TYR A 280 1.33 25.58 0.12
CA TYR A 280 2.26 25.05 1.09
C TYR A 280 3.06 26.19 1.71
N ARG A 281 2.71 26.57 2.94
CA ARG A 281 3.52 27.50 3.73
C ARG A 281 4.47 26.69 4.59
N ARG A 282 5.76 26.85 4.35
CA ARG A 282 6.78 26.27 5.23
C ARG A 282 6.45 26.67 6.66
N PRO A 283 6.26 25.70 7.58
CA PRO A 283 6.09 26.06 8.98
C PRO A 283 7.35 26.83 9.39
N LEU A 284 7.14 28.00 10.01
CA LEU A 284 8.24 28.79 10.52
C LEU A 284 8.89 27.95 11.63
N ARG A 285 9.91 27.17 11.28
CA ARG A 285 10.76 26.48 12.26
C ARG A 285 11.59 27.53 12.97
N TRP A 286 10.99 28.21 13.91
CA TRP A 286 11.77 28.86 14.94
C TRP A 286 12.53 27.76 15.63
N SER A 287 13.82 27.62 15.29
CA SER A 287 14.62 26.62 15.98
C SER A 287 14.49 26.94 17.46
N LEU A 288 14.17 25.96 18.28
CA LEU A 288 14.03 26.10 19.73
C LEU A 288 15.25 26.85 20.33
N LYS A 289 16.40 26.76 19.66
CA LYS A 289 17.62 27.49 19.95
C LYS A 289 17.45 29.00 19.91
N TRP A 290 16.75 29.55 18.91
CA TRP A 290 16.49 31.00 18.80
C TRP A 290 15.45 31.46 19.80
N VAL A 291 14.40 30.66 20.05
CA VAL A 291 13.41 30.94 21.10
C VAL A 291 14.08 30.94 22.47
N MET A 292 14.94 29.96 22.73
CA MET A 292 15.72 29.90 23.98
C MET A 292 16.71 31.05 24.12
N LEU A 293 17.33 31.49 23.00
CA LEU A 293 18.28 32.61 23.01
C LEU A 293 17.57 33.96 23.24
N VAL A 294 16.38 34.15 22.68
CA VAL A 294 15.53 35.35 22.95
C VAL A 294 15.03 35.31 24.38
N LEU A 295 14.54 34.19 24.87
CA LEU A 295 14.13 34.01 26.27
C LEU A 295 15.29 34.26 27.23
N ALA A 296 16.50 33.73 26.94
CA ALA A 296 17.69 33.98 27.74
C ALA A 296 18.10 35.45 27.75
N SER A 297 18.03 36.15 26.59
CA SER A 297 18.35 37.57 26.50
C SER A 297 17.38 38.49 27.23
N VAL A 298 16.12 38.08 27.37
CA VAL A 298 15.08 38.85 28.13
C VAL A 298 15.11 38.50 29.62
N MET A 299 15.30 37.22 29.95
CA MET A 299 15.27 36.75 31.36
C MET A 299 16.56 37.06 32.12
N MET A 300 17.72 37.11 31.44
CA MET A 300 19.01 37.38 32.11
C MET A 300 19.13 38.80 32.69
N PRO A 301 18.71 39.89 31.99
CA PRO A 301 18.65 41.22 32.59
C PRO A 301 17.63 41.31 33.73
N ALA A 302 16.48 40.64 33.60
CA ALA A 302 15.47 40.60 34.65
C ALA A 302 15.94 39.88 35.90
N ALA A 303 16.66 38.73 35.74
CA ALA A 303 17.26 38.00 36.85
C ALA A 303 18.35 38.79 37.57
N ILE A 304 19.18 39.53 36.79
CA ILE A 304 20.23 40.42 37.35
C ILE A 304 19.62 41.58 38.10
N ALA A 305 18.49 42.14 37.59
CA ALA A 305 17.77 43.23 38.28
C ALA A 305 17.10 42.74 39.59
N LEU A 306 16.51 41.53 39.58
CA LEU A 306 15.93 40.90 40.77
C LEU A 306 16.98 40.51 41.80
N ALA A 307 18.12 39.95 41.35
CA ALA A 307 19.22 39.57 42.26
C ALA A 307 19.87 40.76 42.98
N ARG A 308 19.77 41.96 42.39
CA ARG A 308 20.24 43.22 43.02
C ARG A 308 19.26 43.81 44.02
N SER A 309 17.98 43.39 43.98
CA SER A 309 16.90 43.96 44.79
C SER A 309 16.47 43.10 45.98
N SER A 310 16.94 41.81 46.10
CA SER A 310 16.51 40.89 47.16
C SER A 310 17.67 40.23 47.85
N GLY A 311 18.01 40.71 49.02
CA GLY A 311 18.74 39.91 49.99
C GLY A 311 17.77 39.05 50.81
N SER A 312 18.02 37.71 50.89
CA SER A 312 17.40 36.68 51.79
C SER A 312 16.25 35.85 51.21
N PRO A 313 15.95 34.67 51.79
CA PRO A 313 16.65 33.39 51.75
C PRO A 313 15.88 32.35 50.89
N GLU A 314 16.55 31.73 49.94
CA GLU A 314 15.96 30.87 48.94
C GLU A 314 16.46 29.42 49.02
N GLY A 315 15.88 28.59 49.88
CA GLY A 315 16.11 27.16 49.80
C GLY A 315 14.89 26.34 49.43
N LYS A 316 13.66 26.86 49.63
CA LYS A 316 12.43 26.05 49.48
C LYS A 316 11.61 26.26 48.22
N ARG A 317 11.78 27.36 47.45
CA ARG A 317 10.97 27.63 46.26
C ARG A 317 11.44 26.98 44.95
N SER A 318 12.72 26.61 44.86
CA SER A 318 13.25 25.98 43.64
C SER A 318 12.77 24.54 43.45
N VAL A 319 12.66 23.79 44.56
CA VAL A 319 12.27 22.37 44.57
C VAL A 319 10.81 22.15 44.20
N ASP A 320 9.91 23.04 44.63
CA ASP A 320 8.48 22.97 44.26
C ASP A 320 8.24 23.30 42.76
N ALA A 321 9.08 24.12 42.14
CA ALA A 321 9.02 24.42 40.75
C ALA A 321 9.49 23.23 39.86
N GLU A 322 10.62 22.61 40.24
CA GLU A 322 11.11 21.38 39.57
C GLU A 322 10.11 20.23 39.65
N ARG A 323 9.50 20.04 40.83
CA ARG A 323 8.45 19.04 41.03
C ARG A 323 7.26 19.22 40.10
N ARG A 324 6.77 20.46 39.88
CA ARG A 324 5.66 20.75 38.98
C ARG A 324 5.99 20.43 37.53
N ILE A 325 7.22 20.71 37.08
CA ILE A 325 7.70 20.43 35.74
C ILE A 325 7.72 18.92 35.46
N VAL A 326 8.27 18.12 36.39
CA VAL A 326 8.37 16.67 36.18
C VAL A 326 7.00 15.99 36.25
N ILE A 327 6.08 16.47 37.06
CA ILE A 327 4.70 15.96 37.14
C ILE A 327 3.97 16.29 35.80
N ALA A 328 4.14 17.50 35.24
CA ALA A 328 3.56 17.86 33.95
C ALA A 328 4.11 17.02 32.78
N GLN A 329 5.41 16.69 32.81
CA GLN A 329 6.01 15.79 31.81
C GLN A 329 5.48 14.36 31.90
N LEU A 330 5.29 13.83 33.10
CA LEU A 330 4.68 12.52 33.31
C LEU A 330 3.23 12.47 32.82
N ALA A 331 2.43 13.49 33.09
CA ALA A 331 1.06 13.57 32.62
C ALA A 331 1.00 13.61 31.06
N GLY A 332 1.89 14.37 30.40
CA GLY A 332 1.97 14.39 28.94
C GLY A 332 2.41 13.07 28.30
N ILE A 333 3.19 12.25 29.01
CA ILE A 333 3.53 10.89 28.54
C ILE A 333 2.36 9.93 28.77
N ASP A 334 1.62 10.07 29.86
CA ASP A 334 0.44 9.25 30.15
C ASP A 334 -0.67 9.49 29.11
N ASP A 335 -0.95 10.75 28.74
CA ASP A 335 -1.90 11.10 27.66
C ASP A 335 -1.49 10.50 26.31
N ARG A 336 -0.20 10.51 25.98
CA ARG A 336 0.31 9.90 24.75
C ARG A 336 0.27 8.38 24.77
N LEU A 337 0.42 7.75 25.95
CA LEU A 337 0.31 6.30 26.09
C LEU A 337 -1.11 5.77 25.87
N GLU A 338 -2.14 6.58 26.12
CA GLU A 338 -3.53 6.21 25.86
C GLU A 338 -3.85 6.12 24.35
N THR A 339 -3.11 6.85 23.51
CA THR A 339 -3.35 6.92 22.06
C THR A 339 -2.31 6.16 21.23
N ALA A 340 -1.16 5.76 21.80
CA ALA A 340 -0.05 5.14 21.09
C ALA A 340 -0.27 3.64 20.84
N THR A 341 0.15 3.16 19.66
CA THR A 341 0.09 1.74 19.26
C THR A 341 1.45 1.23 18.77
N GLY A 342 1.75 -0.05 18.99
CA GLY A 342 2.94 -0.72 18.46
C GLY A 342 4.24 -0.35 19.18
N THR A 343 5.30 -0.08 18.40
CA THR A 343 6.65 0.20 18.90
C THR A 343 6.75 1.50 19.71
N GLU A 344 5.93 2.49 19.39
CA GLU A 344 5.88 3.77 20.09
C GLU A 344 5.47 3.60 21.58
N THR A 345 4.59 2.65 21.86
CA THR A 345 4.17 2.32 23.23
C THR A 345 5.33 1.81 24.10
N VAL A 346 6.29 1.09 23.50
CA VAL A 346 7.46 0.55 24.20
C VAL A 346 8.41 1.68 24.59
N ASP A 347 8.66 2.62 23.68
CA ASP A 347 9.55 3.76 23.92
C ASP A 347 8.96 4.74 24.95
N LEU A 348 7.68 5.02 24.87
CA LEU A 348 6.98 5.87 25.86
C LEU A 348 6.98 5.23 27.26
N ARG A 349 6.81 3.91 27.38
CA ARG A 349 6.93 3.19 28.65
C ARG A 349 8.35 3.24 29.23
N ARG A 350 9.36 3.23 28.36
CA ARG A 350 10.77 3.36 28.76
C ARG A 350 11.06 4.77 29.29
N GLN A 351 10.62 5.80 28.59
CA GLN A 351 10.74 7.20 29.02
C GLN A 351 10.01 7.46 30.34
N ARG A 352 8.80 6.93 30.49
CA ARG A 352 8.02 7.01 31.74
C ARG A 352 8.76 6.37 32.93
N ARG A 353 9.41 5.23 32.72
CA ARG A 353 10.19 4.55 33.76
C ARG A 353 11.40 5.37 34.19
N GLN A 354 12.15 5.92 33.24
CA GLN A 354 13.31 6.77 33.49
C GLN A 354 12.93 8.04 34.31
N LEU A 355 11.84 8.70 33.93
CA LEU A 355 11.34 9.86 34.65
C LEU A 355 10.88 9.50 36.06
N LYS A 356 10.22 8.37 36.28
CA LYS A 356 9.84 7.89 37.61
C LYS A 356 11.06 7.59 38.49
N GLU A 357 12.10 6.97 37.94
CA GLU A 357 13.34 6.70 38.67
C GLU A 357 14.05 8.00 39.07
N GLY A 358 14.06 9.02 38.18
CA GLY A 358 14.56 10.35 38.46
C GLY A 358 13.81 11.04 39.61
N VAL A 359 12.48 10.94 39.60
CA VAL A 359 11.62 11.48 40.70
C VAL A 359 11.94 10.81 42.04
N VAL A 360 12.09 9.49 42.08
CA VAL A 360 12.41 8.75 43.29
C VAL A 360 13.78 9.15 43.88
N LEU A 361 14.77 9.36 42.99
CA LEU A 361 16.10 9.85 43.39
C LEU A 361 16.02 11.26 43.98
N LEU A 362 15.25 12.15 43.38
CA LEU A 362 15.03 13.52 43.86
C LEU A 362 14.36 13.53 45.25
N TYR A 363 13.38 12.65 45.47
CA TYR A 363 12.75 12.49 46.81
C TYR A 363 13.69 11.89 47.85
N ARG A 364 14.60 10.97 47.49
CA ARG A 364 15.63 10.46 48.40
C ARG A 364 16.62 11.53 48.82
N GLN A 365 17.12 12.32 47.87
CA GLN A 365 18.02 13.43 48.18
C GLN A 365 17.38 14.48 49.07
N LEU A 366 16.08 14.70 48.98
CA LEU A 366 15.34 15.62 49.86
C LEU A 366 15.10 15.04 51.26
N ALA A 367 14.95 13.73 51.37
CA ALA A 367 14.81 13.05 52.66
C ALA A 367 16.14 12.98 53.41
N ASP A 368 17.25 12.82 52.71
CA ASP A 368 18.60 12.71 53.30
C ASP A 368 19.26 14.08 53.56
N GLY A 369 18.82 15.17 52.92
CA GLY A 369 19.30 16.53 53.11
C GLY A 369 18.55 17.36 54.18
N GLY A 370 17.62 16.75 54.91
CA GLY A 370 16.80 17.37 55.94
C GLY A 370 17.17 17.01 57.39
N SER A 371 18.37 16.43 57.60
CA SER A 371 18.91 16.12 58.96
C SER A 371 19.96 17.13 59.37
#